data_7e47e816068258d2ed674ddba5242323
#
_entry.id   7e47e816068258d2ed674ddba5242323
#
_cell.length_a   1.000
_cell.length_b   1.000
_cell.length_c   1.000
_cell.angle_alpha   90.00
_cell.angle_beta   90.00
_cell.angle_gamma   90.00
#
_symmetry.space_group_name_H-M   'P 1'
#
loop_
_entity.id
_entity.type
_entity.pdbx_description
1 polymer ?
#
loop_
_entity_poly.entity_id
_entity_poly.type
_entity_poly.pdbx_seq_one_letter_code
_entity_poly.pdbx_strand_id
1 'polypeptide(L)'
;MEIDCEAGGAVILSSDPQATVAFLQQTLQLENAAENGLQTGSFLLKVCPSNAALAPCCPDDMLLGLRHIALETDDIQNALHICKEKGLRLQTSEEGGPRFNGKVYGTGLHYFNILTDFGLILEITEKHPGSGPRSEKWAQGLGHIGIQVSNLQCSIAFYARLGFRKDFEPVENPVENGTVRCCMMSQKGVTLELYEFRNGETAAPQPSAALSALILPWLTEPVQGLDGEWLLNQSPEKKKQTGR
;
A
#
# COMPACT_ATOMS: atom_id res chain seq x y z
N MET A 1 -10.06 25.25 -2.55
CA MET A 1 -9.03 24.69 -3.45
C MET A 1 -9.51 23.31 -3.82
N GLU A 2 -10.05 23.14 -5.01
CA GLU A 2 -10.40 21.82 -5.52
C GLU A 2 -9.10 21.06 -5.68
N ILE A 3 -8.94 19.97 -4.93
CA ILE A 3 -7.86 19.03 -5.16
C ILE A 3 -8.25 18.32 -6.44
N ASP A 4 -7.62 18.71 -7.54
CA ASP A 4 -7.72 18.04 -8.82
C ASP A 4 -6.98 16.69 -8.68
N CYS A 5 -7.70 15.70 -8.11
CA CYS A 5 -7.18 14.36 -7.90
C CYS A 5 -7.16 13.62 -9.24
N GLU A 6 -6.29 14.05 -10.18
CA GLU A 6 -5.96 13.22 -11.36
C GLU A 6 -5.15 11.97 -10.97
N ALA A 7 -4.51 12.00 -9.82
CA ALA A 7 -3.78 10.87 -9.24
C ALA A 7 -4.65 10.09 -8.24
N GLY A 8 -4.34 8.81 -8.10
CA GLY A 8 -5.11 7.89 -7.26
C GLY A 8 -5.07 8.20 -5.77
N GLY A 9 -5.77 7.38 -5.02
CA GLY A 9 -5.82 7.46 -3.56
C GLY A 9 -6.15 6.11 -2.93
N ALA A 10 -6.17 6.08 -1.60
CA ALA A 10 -6.62 4.92 -0.84
C ALA A 10 -7.50 5.33 0.34
N VAL A 11 -8.39 4.43 0.75
CA VAL A 11 -9.26 4.60 1.91
C VAL A 11 -8.76 3.71 3.04
N ILE A 12 -8.45 4.33 4.16
CA ILE A 12 -8.05 3.66 5.40
C ILE A 12 -9.25 3.72 6.36
N LEU A 13 -9.67 2.58 6.87
CA LEU A 13 -10.65 2.48 7.95
C LEU A 13 -9.94 2.52 9.30
N SER A 14 -10.51 3.24 10.25
CA SER A 14 -9.98 3.33 11.60
C SER A 14 -11.10 3.46 12.64
N SER A 15 -10.91 2.81 13.79
CA SER A 15 -11.77 3.03 14.97
C SER A 15 -11.52 4.39 15.63
N ASP A 16 -10.33 4.98 15.42
CA ASP A 16 -9.97 6.32 15.84
C ASP A 16 -9.27 7.07 14.67
N PRO A 17 -10.05 7.71 13.78
CA PRO A 17 -9.50 8.44 12.64
C PRO A 17 -8.54 9.58 13.02
N GLN A 18 -8.80 10.26 14.14
CA GLN A 18 -7.96 11.37 14.57
C GLN A 18 -6.57 10.89 15.01
N ALA A 19 -6.51 9.83 15.82
CA ALA A 19 -5.25 9.22 16.22
C ALA A 19 -4.49 8.65 15.00
N THR A 20 -5.19 8.03 14.05
CA THR A 20 -4.59 7.50 12.82
C THR A 20 -3.99 8.62 11.96
N VAL A 21 -4.71 9.72 11.75
CA VAL A 21 -4.21 10.89 11.03
C VAL A 21 -2.98 11.46 11.73
N ALA A 22 -3.05 11.66 13.06
CA ALA A 22 -1.93 12.17 13.83
C ALA A 22 -0.68 11.27 13.72
N PHE A 23 -0.85 9.94 13.81
CA PHE A 23 0.23 8.97 13.63
C PHE A 23 0.88 9.11 12.25
N LEU A 24 0.09 9.10 11.18
CA LEU A 24 0.58 9.19 9.81
C LEU A 24 1.32 10.51 9.55
N GLN A 25 0.83 11.63 10.09
CA GLN A 25 1.50 12.93 9.98
C GLN A 25 2.81 12.99 10.76
N GLN A 26 2.78 12.63 12.04
CA GLN A 26 3.95 12.74 12.92
C GLN A 26 5.03 11.71 12.60
N THR A 27 4.63 10.53 12.13
CA THR A 27 5.54 9.43 11.83
C THR A 27 6.08 9.52 10.41
N LEU A 28 5.20 9.72 9.42
CA LEU A 28 5.55 9.68 8.00
C LEU A 28 5.71 11.07 7.37
N GLN A 29 5.49 12.13 8.15
CA GLN A 29 5.56 13.53 7.69
C GLN A 29 4.63 13.81 6.48
N LEU A 30 3.47 13.13 6.42
CA LEU A 30 2.48 13.35 5.37
C LEU A 30 1.81 14.71 5.53
N GLU A 31 1.50 15.33 4.42
CA GLU A 31 0.86 16.65 4.40
C GLU A 31 -0.67 16.53 4.57
N ASN A 32 -1.27 17.55 5.19
CA ASN A 32 -2.71 17.62 5.28
C ASN A 32 -3.32 17.83 3.90
N ALA A 33 -4.29 17.00 3.58
CA ALA A 33 -5.29 17.27 2.54
C ALA A 33 -6.63 17.64 3.20
N ALA A 34 -7.60 18.09 2.42
CA ALA A 34 -8.92 18.46 2.97
C ALA A 34 -9.61 17.26 3.66
N GLU A 35 -10.39 17.53 4.72
CA GLU A 35 -11.35 16.60 5.35
C GLU A 35 -10.81 15.23 5.78
N ASN A 36 -9.92 15.18 6.79
CA ASN A 36 -9.27 13.95 7.27
C ASN A 36 -8.46 13.19 6.19
N GLY A 37 -8.08 13.87 5.12
CA GLY A 37 -7.19 13.37 4.10
C GLY A 37 -5.74 13.73 4.40
N LEU A 38 -4.84 12.86 3.98
CA LEU A 38 -3.40 13.05 3.96
C LEU A 38 -2.89 12.89 2.54
N GLN A 39 -1.82 13.57 2.22
CA GLN A 39 -1.24 13.55 0.89
C GLN A 39 0.24 13.17 0.93
N THR A 40 0.63 12.31 0.00
CA THR A 40 2.03 12.04 -0.30
C THR A 40 2.23 12.18 -1.82
N GLY A 41 2.95 13.23 -2.22
CA GLY A 41 2.98 13.64 -3.62
C GLY A 41 1.57 13.98 -4.11
N SER A 42 1.12 13.33 -5.18
CA SER A 42 -0.23 13.46 -5.73
C SER A 42 -1.22 12.40 -5.20
N PHE A 43 -0.77 11.44 -4.38
CA PHE A 43 -1.60 10.34 -3.87
C PHE A 43 -2.33 10.73 -2.59
N LEU A 44 -3.65 10.53 -2.57
CA LEU A 44 -4.52 10.85 -1.43
C LEU A 44 -4.74 9.63 -0.54
N LEU A 45 -4.49 9.78 0.77
CA LEU A 45 -4.90 8.83 1.80
C LEU A 45 -6.09 9.42 2.56
N LYS A 46 -7.25 8.77 2.48
CA LYS A 46 -8.44 9.17 3.21
C LYS A 46 -8.67 8.26 4.39
N VAL A 47 -8.72 8.84 5.60
CA VAL A 47 -9.02 8.10 6.82
C VAL A 47 -10.51 8.23 7.14
N CYS A 48 -11.23 7.10 7.16
CA CYS A 48 -12.64 7.02 7.43
C CYS A 48 -12.93 6.26 8.73
N PRO A 49 -13.97 6.64 9.50
CA PRO A 49 -14.34 5.92 10.69
C PRO A 49 -14.86 4.51 10.37
N SER A 50 -14.54 3.56 11.23
CA SER A 50 -15.09 2.20 11.20
C SER A 50 -15.57 1.80 12.59
N ASN A 51 -16.79 1.26 12.66
CA ASN A 51 -17.34 0.66 13.87
C ASN A 51 -17.04 -0.85 13.95
N ALA A 52 -16.50 -1.44 12.88
CA ALA A 52 -16.10 -2.84 12.86
C ALA A 52 -14.74 -3.02 13.56
N ALA A 53 -14.57 -4.12 14.26
CA ALA A 53 -13.27 -4.54 14.73
C ALA A 53 -12.39 -4.81 13.49
N LEU A 54 -11.29 -4.07 13.38
CA LEU A 54 -10.33 -4.27 12.30
C LEU A 54 -9.43 -5.46 12.63
N ALA A 55 -9.03 -6.20 11.61
CA ALA A 55 -8.09 -7.28 11.77
C ALA A 55 -6.74 -6.75 12.28
N PRO A 56 -6.06 -7.50 13.17
CA PRO A 56 -4.71 -7.13 13.58
C PRO A 56 -3.77 -7.13 12.37
N CYS A 57 -2.76 -6.27 12.44
CA CYS A 57 -1.72 -6.17 11.44
C CYS A 57 -0.85 -7.43 11.47
N CYS A 58 -1.01 -8.31 10.50
CA CYS A 58 -0.24 -9.54 10.32
C CYS A 58 0.21 -9.67 8.86
N PRO A 59 1.47 -9.34 8.54
CA PRO A 59 1.95 -9.38 7.16
C PRO A 59 2.06 -10.79 6.58
N ASP A 60 2.24 -11.77 7.44
CA ASP A 60 2.46 -13.17 7.04
C ASP A 60 1.15 -13.98 7.01
N ASP A 61 0.01 -13.33 7.23
CA ASP A 61 -1.29 -13.98 7.06
C ASP A 61 -1.63 -14.15 5.57
N MET A 62 -2.46 -15.15 5.28
CA MET A 62 -2.86 -15.52 3.93
C MET A 62 -4.14 -14.78 3.46
N LEU A 63 -4.30 -13.52 3.88
CA LEU A 63 -5.51 -12.77 3.61
C LEU A 63 -5.43 -12.06 2.26
N LEU A 64 -6.45 -12.30 1.43
CA LEU A 64 -6.57 -11.72 0.10
C LEU A 64 -7.03 -10.25 0.12
N GLY A 65 -6.74 -9.53 -0.96
CA GLY A 65 -7.15 -8.15 -1.18
C GLY A 65 -6.05 -7.14 -0.82
N LEU A 66 -6.45 -5.90 -0.51
CA LEU A 66 -5.53 -4.79 -0.19
C LEU A 66 -4.81 -5.04 1.13
N ARG A 67 -3.48 -4.98 1.14
CA ARG A 67 -2.64 -5.37 2.27
C ARG A 67 -1.80 -4.25 2.84
N HIS A 68 -1.04 -3.56 2.02
CA HIS A 68 -0.08 -2.55 2.48
C HIS A 68 0.00 -1.33 1.57
N ILE A 69 0.48 -0.25 2.15
CA ILE A 69 0.88 0.96 1.44
C ILE A 69 2.39 1.05 1.55
N ALA A 70 3.09 1.06 0.43
CA ALA A 70 4.52 1.26 0.39
C ALA A 70 4.87 2.74 0.16
N LEU A 71 5.80 3.25 0.96
CA LEU A 71 6.38 4.59 0.83
C LEU A 71 7.84 4.48 0.45
N GLU A 72 8.28 5.33 -0.46
CA GLU A 72 9.68 5.36 -0.90
C GLU A 72 10.56 6.12 0.09
N THR A 73 11.81 5.69 0.19
CA THR A 73 12.91 6.41 0.86
C THR A 73 14.17 6.37 0.00
N ASP A 74 15.04 7.34 0.17
CA ASP A 74 16.38 7.38 -0.43
C ASP A 74 17.50 6.89 0.52
N ASP A 75 17.13 6.53 1.76
CA ASP A 75 18.03 5.96 2.76
C ASP A 75 17.27 5.03 3.71
N ILE A 76 17.17 3.76 3.32
CA ILE A 76 16.42 2.75 4.09
C ILE A 76 17.03 2.49 5.47
N GLN A 77 18.34 2.66 5.63
CA GLN A 77 19.00 2.45 6.92
C GLN A 77 18.66 3.57 7.89
N ASN A 78 18.65 4.83 7.41
CA ASN A 78 18.22 5.97 8.19
C ASN A 78 16.74 5.90 8.54
N ALA A 79 15.89 5.54 7.58
CA ALA A 79 14.45 5.32 7.82
C ALA A 79 14.20 4.27 8.91
N LEU A 80 14.91 3.12 8.83
CA LEU A 80 14.83 2.06 9.83
C LEU A 80 15.29 2.55 11.22
N HIS A 81 16.39 3.32 11.27
CA HIS A 81 16.90 3.89 12.52
C HIS A 81 15.86 4.82 13.17
N ILE A 82 15.29 5.76 12.42
CA ILE A 82 14.23 6.66 12.89
C ILE A 82 13.02 5.88 13.43
N CYS A 83 12.60 4.85 12.72
CA CYS A 83 11.47 4.02 13.16
C CYS A 83 11.76 3.27 14.48
N LYS A 84 12.99 2.78 14.65
CA LYS A 84 13.45 2.14 15.90
C LYS A 84 13.50 3.14 17.06
N GLU A 85 14.02 4.35 16.84
CA GLU A 85 14.05 5.40 17.87
C GLU A 85 12.65 5.83 18.32
N LYS A 86 11.68 5.82 17.40
CA LYS A 86 10.26 6.07 17.70
C LYS A 86 9.56 4.90 18.39
N GLY A 87 10.24 3.77 18.58
CA GLY A 87 9.66 2.57 19.21
C GLY A 87 8.56 1.91 18.39
N LEU A 88 8.56 2.07 17.06
CA LEU A 88 7.57 1.46 16.19
C LEU A 88 7.72 -0.05 16.12
N ARG A 89 6.61 -0.78 16.02
CA ARG A 89 6.62 -2.21 15.78
C ARG A 89 7.00 -2.51 14.33
N LEU A 90 8.11 -3.20 14.14
CA LEU A 90 8.71 -3.43 12.82
C LEU A 90 8.78 -4.92 12.48
N GLN A 91 8.65 -5.22 11.18
CA GLN A 91 9.02 -6.50 10.59
C GLN A 91 10.23 -6.27 9.67
N THR A 92 11.35 -6.84 10.05
CA THR A 92 12.66 -6.69 9.41
C THR A 92 13.22 -8.04 8.97
N SER A 93 14.46 -8.09 8.47
CA SER A 93 15.22 -9.33 8.35
C SER A 93 15.49 -9.96 9.74
N GLU A 94 15.92 -11.22 9.78
CA GLU A 94 16.30 -11.91 11.02
C GLU A 94 17.43 -11.18 11.78
N GLU A 95 18.32 -10.52 11.04
CA GLU A 95 19.44 -9.73 11.60
C GLU A 95 18.99 -8.34 12.07
N GLY A 96 17.70 -8.00 11.93
CA GLY A 96 17.13 -6.72 12.34
C GLY A 96 17.39 -5.55 11.36
N GLY A 97 17.89 -5.86 10.16
CA GLY A 97 18.07 -4.93 9.05
C GLY A 97 16.88 -4.91 8.07
N PRO A 98 16.93 -4.09 7.01
CA PRO A 98 15.97 -4.18 5.91
C PRO A 98 16.02 -5.55 5.24
N ARG A 99 14.89 -6.03 4.74
CA ARG A 99 14.79 -7.18 3.85
C ARG A 99 15.25 -6.80 2.45
N PHE A 100 15.62 -7.76 1.63
CA PHE A 100 16.02 -7.53 0.24
C PHE A 100 15.34 -8.51 -0.70
N ASN A 101 14.71 -7.98 -1.74
CA ASN A 101 14.18 -8.75 -2.87
C ASN A 101 14.96 -8.42 -4.14
N GLY A 102 15.93 -9.26 -4.49
CA GLY A 102 16.84 -9.01 -5.61
C GLY A 102 16.25 -9.15 -7.01
N LYS A 103 14.99 -9.60 -7.15
CA LYS A 103 14.36 -9.86 -8.46
C LYS A 103 13.44 -8.76 -8.93
N VAL A 104 12.99 -7.90 -8.01
CA VAL A 104 12.08 -6.79 -8.33
C VAL A 104 12.87 -5.67 -9.00
N TYR A 105 12.30 -5.05 -10.04
CA TYR A 105 12.89 -3.96 -10.82
C TYR A 105 14.26 -4.26 -11.47
N GLY A 106 14.70 -5.52 -11.52
CA GLY A 106 16.01 -5.90 -12.06
C GLY A 106 17.23 -5.51 -11.24
N THR A 107 17.10 -4.55 -10.34
CA THR A 107 18.16 -4.06 -9.43
C THR A 107 17.94 -4.48 -7.97
N GLY A 108 16.75 -4.95 -7.68
CA GLY A 108 16.30 -5.30 -6.34
C GLY A 108 15.61 -4.15 -5.60
N LEU A 109 15.01 -4.51 -4.47
CA LEU A 109 14.28 -3.62 -3.59
C LEU A 109 14.66 -3.93 -2.15
N HIS A 110 15.11 -2.93 -1.40
CA HIS A 110 15.22 -3.03 0.05
C HIS A 110 13.91 -2.57 0.69
N TYR A 111 13.46 -3.25 1.74
CA TYR A 111 12.21 -2.90 2.41
C TYR A 111 12.15 -3.38 3.86
N PHE A 112 11.27 -2.76 4.64
CA PHE A 112 10.81 -3.25 5.94
C PHE A 112 9.37 -2.77 6.18
N ASN A 113 8.63 -3.47 7.06
CA ASN A 113 7.26 -3.11 7.39
C ASN A 113 7.16 -2.45 8.77
N ILE A 114 6.32 -1.42 8.85
CA ILE A 114 5.80 -0.85 10.10
C ILE A 114 4.42 -1.45 10.33
N LEU A 115 4.24 -2.13 11.46
CA LEU A 115 2.99 -2.78 11.85
C LEU A 115 2.21 -1.83 12.77
N THR A 116 1.21 -1.15 12.21
CA THR A 116 0.46 -0.15 12.98
C THR A 116 -0.56 -0.79 13.93
N ASP A 117 -0.91 -0.10 15.01
CA ASP A 117 -1.90 -0.58 15.96
C ASP A 117 -3.34 -0.51 15.43
N PHE A 118 -3.56 0.22 14.34
CA PHE A 118 -4.86 0.30 13.65
C PHE A 118 -4.97 -0.67 12.46
N GLY A 119 -4.09 -1.67 12.37
CA GLY A 119 -4.20 -2.78 11.41
C GLY A 119 -3.68 -2.49 9.99
N LEU A 120 -3.09 -1.33 9.72
CA LEU A 120 -2.45 -1.02 8.45
C LEU A 120 -0.99 -1.47 8.45
N ILE A 121 -0.55 -2.13 7.39
CA ILE A 121 0.86 -2.37 7.10
C ILE A 121 1.38 -1.20 6.27
N LEU A 122 2.46 -0.57 6.74
CA LEU A 122 3.18 0.44 5.99
C LEU A 122 4.54 -0.14 5.62
N GLU A 123 4.79 -0.32 4.33
CA GLU A 123 6.08 -0.77 3.84
C GLU A 123 6.97 0.45 3.51
N ILE A 124 8.21 0.43 3.94
CA ILE A 124 9.20 1.44 3.56
C ILE A 124 10.16 0.80 2.58
N THR A 125 10.35 1.42 1.41
CA THR A 125 11.07 0.83 0.28
C THR A 125 12.16 1.74 -0.26
N GLU A 126 13.29 1.14 -0.66
CA GLU A 126 14.36 1.82 -1.39
C GLU A 126 14.69 1.03 -2.66
N LYS A 127 14.41 1.62 -3.84
CA LYS A 127 14.59 0.98 -5.16
C LYS A 127 16.02 1.11 -5.69
N HIS A 128 16.68 2.22 -5.40
CA HIS A 128 17.98 2.56 -6.00
C HIS A 128 18.93 3.12 -4.93
N PRO A 129 19.60 2.27 -4.14
CA PRO A 129 20.49 2.71 -3.08
C PRO A 129 21.55 3.71 -3.59
N GLY A 130 21.59 4.89 -2.99
CA GLY A 130 22.61 5.91 -3.28
C GLY A 130 22.43 6.68 -4.60
N SER A 131 21.27 6.64 -5.25
CA SER A 131 21.05 7.18 -6.60
C SER A 131 20.70 8.68 -6.69
N GLY A 132 20.61 9.40 -5.57
CA GLY A 132 20.23 10.82 -5.60
C GLY A 132 20.60 11.63 -4.35
N PRO A 133 20.35 12.94 -4.35
CA PRO A 133 20.48 13.75 -3.15
C PRO A 133 19.47 13.27 -2.11
N ARG A 134 19.92 13.13 -0.85
CA ARG A 134 19.05 12.71 0.26
C ARG A 134 18.02 13.79 0.54
N SER A 135 16.77 13.38 0.66
CA SER A 135 15.69 14.27 1.09
C SER A 135 15.75 14.52 2.59
N GLU A 136 15.25 15.68 3.03
CA GLU A 136 15.01 15.94 4.45
C GLU A 136 13.89 15.06 5.02
N LYS A 137 12.95 14.60 4.17
CA LYS A 137 11.89 13.66 4.53
C LYS A 137 12.38 12.23 4.31
N TRP A 138 12.34 11.42 5.36
CA TRP A 138 12.73 10.02 5.28
C TRP A 138 11.68 9.13 4.58
N ALA A 139 10.41 9.58 4.49
CA ALA A 139 9.35 8.97 3.68
C ALA A 139 8.90 10.00 2.64
N GLN A 140 9.12 9.70 1.35
CA GLN A 140 9.06 10.72 0.29
C GLN A 140 7.77 10.69 -0.52
N GLY A 141 7.30 9.53 -0.90
CA GLY A 141 6.16 9.40 -1.78
C GLY A 141 5.56 8.01 -1.78
N LEU A 142 4.49 7.83 -2.56
CA LEU A 142 3.92 6.50 -2.76
C LEU A 142 4.88 5.66 -3.61
N GLY A 143 5.30 4.51 -3.09
CA GLY A 143 6.02 3.50 -3.83
C GLY A 143 5.06 2.59 -4.59
N HIS A 144 4.16 1.93 -3.86
CA HIS A 144 3.12 1.06 -4.42
C HIS A 144 2.03 0.74 -3.39
N ILE A 145 0.97 0.10 -3.87
CA ILE A 145 -0.07 -0.51 -3.03
C ILE A 145 0.02 -2.03 -3.21
N GLY A 146 0.18 -2.76 -2.12
CA GLY A 146 0.25 -4.21 -2.13
C GLY A 146 -1.12 -4.85 -2.10
N ILE A 147 -1.36 -5.78 -3.01
CA ILE A 147 -2.59 -6.57 -3.13
C ILE A 147 -2.22 -8.04 -3.17
N GLN A 148 -2.61 -8.78 -2.14
CA GLN A 148 -2.49 -10.23 -2.14
C GLN A 148 -3.61 -10.84 -2.95
N VAL A 149 -3.26 -11.65 -3.94
CA VAL A 149 -4.20 -12.20 -4.91
C VAL A 149 -4.23 -13.73 -4.87
N SER A 150 -5.40 -14.29 -5.15
CA SER A 150 -5.59 -15.74 -5.23
C SER A 150 -5.00 -16.36 -6.49
N ASN A 151 -4.90 -15.59 -7.57
CA ASN A 151 -4.32 -16.01 -8.85
C ASN A 151 -3.68 -14.82 -9.56
N LEU A 152 -2.36 -14.75 -9.55
CA LEU A 152 -1.59 -13.65 -10.12
C LEU A 152 -1.89 -13.40 -11.60
N GLN A 153 -2.00 -14.46 -12.39
CA GLN A 153 -2.24 -14.32 -13.84
C GLN A 153 -3.62 -13.75 -14.15
N CYS A 154 -4.66 -14.19 -13.42
CA CYS A 154 -6.01 -13.65 -13.54
C CYS A 154 -6.06 -12.18 -13.10
N SER A 155 -5.40 -11.83 -12.01
CA SER A 155 -5.36 -10.46 -11.50
C SER A 155 -4.58 -9.53 -12.43
N ILE A 156 -3.46 -9.96 -13.00
CA ILE A 156 -2.75 -9.21 -14.06
C ILE A 156 -3.70 -8.91 -15.23
N ALA A 157 -4.43 -9.92 -15.72
CA ALA A 157 -5.37 -9.73 -16.81
C ALA A 157 -6.54 -8.81 -16.45
N PHE A 158 -7.02 -8.85 -15.20
CA PHE A 158 -8.06 -7.95 -14.68
C PHE A 158 -7.57 -6.51 -14.65
N TYR A 159 -6.44 -6.21 -14.00
CA TYR A 159 -5.89 -4.86 -13.90
C TYR A 159 -5.43 -4.29 -15.25
N ALA A 160 -4.98 -5.16 -16.18
CA ALA A 160 -4.67 -4.74 -17.55
C ALA A 160 -5.91 -4.18 -18.28
N ARG A 161 -7.12 -4.75 -18.06
CA ARG A 161 -8.37 -4.19 -18.62
C ARG A 161 -8.74 -2.83 -18.02
N LEU A 162 -8.25 -2.51 -16.82
CA LEU A 162 -8.41 -1.19 -16.19
C LEU A 162 -7.32 -0.19 -16.63
N GLY A 163 -6.42 -0.61 -17.54
CA GLY A 163 -5.37 0.23 -18.12
C GLY A 163 -4.00 0.12 -17.46
N PHE A 164 -3.85 -0.67 -16.40
CA PHE A 164 -2.53 -0.90 -15.80
C PHE A 164 -1.63 -1.71 -16.73
N ARG A 165 -0.34 -1.39 -16.71
CA ARG A 165 0.68 -2.09 -17.50
C ARG A 165 1.71 -2.70 -16.57
N LYS A 166 2.20 -3.89 -16.90
CA LYS A 166 3.30 -4.51 -16.16
C LYS A 166 4.56 -3.65 -16.27
N ASP A 167 5.23 -3.42 -15.17
CA ASP A 167 6.53 -2.76 -15.13
C ASP A 167 7.65 -3.76 -15.48
N PHE A 168 7.45 -5.03 -15.15
CA PHE A 168 8.32 -6.16 -15.51
C PHE A 168 7.50 -7.47 -15.52
N GLU A 169 8.09 -8.54 -16.09
CA GLU A 169 7.47 -9.85 -16.06
C GLU A 169 7.42 -10.42 -14.64
N PRO A 170 6.37 -11.20 -14.28
CA PRO A 170 6.23 -11.75 -12.94
C PRO A 170 7.49 -12.47 -12.47
N VAL A 171 7.93 -12.17 -11.26
CA VAL A 171 9.08 -12.80 -10.60
C VAL A 171 8.63 -13.72 -9.50
N GLU A 172 9.46 -14.71 -9.18
CA GLU A 172 9.19 -15.72 -8.18
C GLU A 172 10.32 -15.75 -7.15
N ASN A 173 9.95 -15.59 -5.87
CA ASN A 173 10.89 -15.55 -4.76
C ASN A 173 10.58 -16.69 -3.80
N PRO A 174 11.59 -17.49 -3.38
CA PRO A 174 11.42 -18.46 -2.32
C PRO A 174 11.17 -17.73 -0.99
N VAL A 175 10.28 -18.29 -0.19
CA VAL A 175 10.00 -17.89 1.20
C VAL A 175 10.04 -19.14 2.07
N GLU A 176 10.09 -18.98 3.40
CA GLU A 176 10.28 -20.09 4.34
C GLU A 176 9.31 -21.27 4.07
N ASN A 177 8.05 -21.01 3.78
CA ASN A 177 7.02 -22.02 3.59
C ASN A 177 6.47 -22.05 2.16
N GLY A 178 7.32 -21.87 1.14
CA GLY A 178 6.86 -21.94 -0.24
C GLY A 178 7.48 -20.91 -1.18
N THR A 179 6.66 -20.28 -1.97
CA THR A 179 7.08 -19.29 -2.97
C THR A 179 6.09 -18.13 -3.01
N VAL A 180 6.60 -16.90 -3.14
CA VAL A 180 5.79 -15.74 -3.48
C VAL A 180 6.08 -15.35 -4.94
N ARG A 181 5.03 -15.18 -5.72
CA ARG A 181 5.12 -14.60 -7.07
C ARG A 181 4.58 -13.19 -7.02
N CYS A 182 5.27 -12.24 -7.63
CA CYS A 182 4.80 -10.86 -7.68
C CYS A 182 5.01 -10.24 -9.06
N CYS A 183 4.20 -9.21 -9.32
CA CYS A 183 4.26 -8.38 -10.52
C CYS A 183 3.87 -6.95 -10.13
N MET A 184 4.70 -5.98 -10.51
CA MET A 184 4.30 -4.58 -10.40
C MET A 184 3.55 -4.16 -11.67
N MET A 185 2.47 -3.40 -11.47
CA MET A 185 1.66 -2.85 -12.56
C MET A 185 1.38 -1.37 -12.30
N SER A 186 1.63 -0.52 -13.29
CA SER A 186 1.51 0.93 -13.14
C SER A 186 0.48 1.54 -14.09
N GLN A 187 -0.23 2.57 -13.59
CA GLN A 187 -1.16 3.41 -14.34
C GLN A 187 -1.26 4.79 -13.69
N LYS A 188 -1.04 5.87 -14.46
CA LYS A 188 -1.24 7.27 -14.02
C LYS A 188 -0.64 7.58 -12.64
N GLY A 189 0.60 7.16 -12.39
CA GLY A 189 1.31 7.42 -11.13
C GLY A 189 0.90 6.53 -9.95
N VAL A 190 0.01 5.57 -10.15
CA VAL A 190 -0.29 4.51 -9.17
C VAL A 190 0.39 3.22 -9.58
N THR A 191 1.16 2.64 -8.68
CA THR A 191 1.77 1.32 -8.85
C THR A 191 1.10 0.32 -7.90
N LEU A 192 0.72 -0.82 -8.41
CA LEU A 192 0.19 -1.95 -7.66
C LEU A 192 1.24 -3.06 -7.61
N GLU A 193 1.52 -3.60 -6.43
CA GLU A 193 2.20 -4.88 -6.28
C GLU A 193 1.14 -5.98 -6.17
N LEU A 194 0.98 -6.77 -7.21
CA LEU A 194 0.16 -7.98 -7.15
C LEU A 194 1.04 -9.15 -6.72
N TYR A 195 0.71 -9.83 -5.62
CA TYR A 195 1.49 -10.96 -5.16
C TYR A 195 0.63 -12.14 -4.72
N GLU A 196 1.10 -13.35 -5.04
CA GLU A 196 0.45 -14.64 -4.81
C GLU A 196 1.39 -15.55 -4.01
N PHE A 197 0.96 -16.02 -2.85
CA PHE A 197 1.66 -17.07 -2.11
C PHE A 197 1.32 -18.45 -2.66
N ARG A 198 2.33 -19.30 -2.81
CA ARG A 198 2.22 -20.70 -3.26
C ARG A 198 2.76 -21.65 -2.19
N ASN A 199 2.04 -21.79 -1.11
CA ASN A 199 2.35 -22.70 -0.01
C ASN A 199 1.29 -23.83 0.14
N GLY A 200 0.33 -23.93 -0.78
CA GLY A 200 -0.75 -24.92 -0.74
C GLY A 200 -1.94 -24.54 0.14
N GLU A 201 -1.90 -23.43 0.85
CA GLU A 201 -3.03 -22.91 1.62
C GLU A 201 -3.87 -21.96 0.75
N THR A 202 -5.20 -22.06 0.88
CA THR A 202 -6.12 -21.13 0.24
C THR A 202 -6.44 -20.01 1.21
N ALA A 203 -6.05 -18.79 0.82
CA ALA A 203 -6.41 -17.60 1.56
C ALA A 203 -7.90 -17.24 1.40
N ALA A 204 -8.47 -16.65 2.43
CA ALA A 204 -9.85 -16.15 2.42
C ALA A 204 -9.87 -14.63 2.28
N PRO A 205 -10.86 -14.04 1.57
CA PRO A 205 -11.05 -12.59 1.57
C PRO A 205 -11.33 -12.08 2.99
N GLN A 206 -10.69 -10.98 3.38
CA GLN A 206 -10.98 -10.35 4.67
C GLN A 206 -11.87 -9.13 4.52
N PRO A 207 -13.06 -9.14 5.14
CA PRO A 207 -13.98 -7.99 5.07
C PRO A 207 -13.59 -6.81 5.96
N SER A 208 -12.57 -6.93 6.81
CA SER A 208 -12.24 -5.94 7.86
C SER A 208 -10.79 -5.45 7.86
N ALA A 209 -10.14 -5.42 6.69
CA ALA A 209 -8.80 -4.83 6.57
C ALA A 209 -8.85 -3.32 6.77
N ALA A 210 -7.83 -2.75 7.42
CA ALA A 210 -7.71 -1.30 7.56
C ALA A 210 -7.60 -0.59 6.20
N LEU A 211 -6.87 -1.17 5.25
CA LEU A 211 -6.85 -0.70 3.86
C LEU A 211 -8.04 -1.29 3.11
N SER A 212 -9.07 -0.47 2.83
CA SER A 212 -10.38 -0.97 2.38
C SER A 212 -10.69 -0.72 0.91
N ALA A 213 -10.13 0.32 0.30
CA ALA A 213 -10.38 0.64 -1.09
C ALA A 213 -9.24 1.44 -1.72
N LEU A 214 -9.12 1.33 -3.04
CA LEU A 214 -8.34 2.25 -3.88
C LEU A 214 -9.25 3.26 -4.55
N ILE A 215 -8.79 4.49 -4.68
CA ILE A 215 -9.45 5.54 -5.45
C ILE A 215 -8.67 5.69 -6.76
N LEU A 216 -9.34 5.36 -7.85
CA LEU A 216 -8.81 5.41 -9.21
C LEU A 216 -9.70 6.35 -10.04
N PRO A 217 -9.39 7.66 -10.10
CA PRO A 217 -10.31 8.67 -10.66
C PRO A 217 -10.67 8.48 -12.13
N TRP A 218 -9.86 7.70 -12.87
CA TRP A 218 -10.10 7.38 -14.28
C TRP A 218 -11.08 6.24 -14.52
N LEU A 219 -11.57 5.56 -13.47
CA LEU A 219 -12.66 4.59 -13.62
C LEU A 219 -13.97 5.32 -13.89
N THR A 220 -14.81 4.75 -14.74
CA THR A 220 -16.15 5.28 -15.03
C THR A 220 -17.15 4.95 -13.94
N GLU A 221 -16.94 3.84 -13.23
CA GLU A 221 -17.78 3.35 -12.14
C GLU A 221 -16.94 2.57 -11.12
N PRO A 222 -17.41 2.40 -9.88
CA PRO A 222 -16.76 1.53 -8.90
C PRO A 222 -16.74 0.08 -9.39
N VAL A 223 -15.60 -0.60 -9.18
CA VAL A 223 -15.38 -2.00 -9.56
C VAL A 223 -14.92 -2.79 -8.34
N GLN A 224 -15.40 -4.01 -8.18
CA GLN A 224 -14.83 -4.94 -7.23
C GLN A 224 -13.79 -5.81 -7.93
N GLY A 225 -12.60 -5.90 -7.34
CA GLY A 225 -11.53 -6.76 -7.82
C GLY A 225 -11.81 -8.24 -7.56
N LEU A 226 -10.94 -9.10 -8.05
CA LEU A 226 -11.12 -10.55 -8.02
C LEU A 226 -11.03 -11.15 -6.60
N ASP A 227 -10.32 -10.47 -5.72
CA ASP A 227 -10.05 -10.91 -4.35
C ASP A 227 -10.78 -10.04 -3.31
N GLY A 228 -11.82 -9.33 -3.75
CA GLY A 228 -12.75 -8.58 -2.90
C GLY A 228 -12.39 -7.12 -2.66
N GLU A 229 -11.26 -6.64 -3.16
CA GLU A 229 -10.84 -5.26 -3.05
C GLU A 229 -11.79 -4.31 -3.80
N TRP A 230 -12.06 -3.13 -3.21
CA TRP A 230 -12.87 -2.10 -3.87
C TRP A 230 -11.99 -1.09 -4.60
N LEU A 231 -12.36 -0.82 -5.85
CA LEU A 231 -11.78 0.20 -6.71
C LEU A 231 -12.84 1.26 -6.96
N LEU A 232 -12.64 2.45 -6.41
CA LEU A 232 -13.59 3.55 -6.44
C LEU A 232 -13.17 4.57 -7.50
N ASN A 233 -14.12 5.12 -8.23
CA ASN A 233 -13.86 6.18 -9.22
C ASN A 233 -13.76 7.58 -8.59
N GLN A 234 -14.19 7.74 -7.34
CA GLN A 234 -14.10 8.98 -6.58
C GLN A 234 -14.18 8.72 -5.07
N SER A 235 -13.75 9.71 -4.28
CA SER A 235 -13.89 9.62 -2.82
C SER A 235 -15.35 9.45 -2.40
N PRO A 236 -15.66 8.59 -1.41
CA PRO A 236 -17.03 8.29 -0.95
C PRO A 236 -17.92 9.51 -0.62
N GLU A 237 -17.35 10.67 -0.35
CA GLU A 237 -18.10 11.88 0.06
C GLU A 237 -18.71 12.69 -1.09
N LYS A 238 -18.23 12.56 -2.34
CA LYS A 238 -18.81 13.31 -3.46
C LYS A 238 -20.23 12.87 -3.83
N LYS A 239 -20.73 11.74 -3.33
CA LYS A 239 -22.10 11.25 -3.61
C LYS A 239 -23.24 12.02 -2.92
N LYS A 240 -22.97 12.90 -1.94
CA LYS A 240 -24.03 13.64 -1.22
C LYS A 240 -24.49 14.94 -1.90
N GLN A 241 -23.85 15.40 -2.97
CA GLN A 241 -24.17 16.70 -3.59
C GLN A 241 -24.96 16.63 -4.92
N THR A 242 -25.24 15.44 -5.45
CA THR A 242 -25.99 15.32 -6.73
C THR A 242 -27.48 14.99 -6.57
N GLY A 243 -28.04 15.18 -5.39
CA GLY A 243 -29.46 15.02 -5.13
C GLY A 243 -30.15 16.36 -4.94
N ARG A 244 -30.41 17.10 -6.02
CA ARG A 244 -31.47 18.13 -6.14
C ARG A 244 -32.15 18.01 -7.49
#